data_2fceed43894b898b94725dc78c6e559e
#
_entry.id   2fceed43894b898b94725dc78c6e559e
#
_cell.length_a   1.000
_cell.length_b   1.000
_cell.length_c   1.000
_cell.angle_alpha   90.00
_cell.angle_beta   90.00
_cell.angle_gamma   90.00
#
_symmetry.space_group_name_H-M   'P 1'
#
loop_
_entity.id
_entity.type
_entity.pdbx_description
1 polymer ?
#
loop_
_entity_poly.entity_id
_entity_poly.type
_entity_poly.pdbx_seq_one_letter_code
_entity_poly.pdbx_strand_id
1 'polypeptide(L)'
;YIIYMPSQNQLNVANEFGKTFVPDYSGEITINQKFGTLTAGKLSKVKKVHIEFSAGNIIESVSGGELDIRFSRTQVNRLEGKVKAFFEHNSGLKLVIDNALTELTIKNSFTQLLIDANKNISASFTIHTNFSELDNKSSFSFKEEGNDEDRRGPKFDHDYSGKSGAGNIPVKIKSEFGEVTIGHN
;
A
#
# COMPACT_ATOMS: atom_id res chain seq x y z
N TYR A 1 -20.42 -15.29 -14.02
CA TYR A 1 -19.89 -16.66 -13.89
C TYR A 1 -19.60 -16.93 -12.42
N ILE A 2 -19.84 -18.16 -11.96
CA ILE A 2 -19.45 -18.67 -10.65
C ILE A 2 -18.55 -19.87 -10.88
N ILE A 3 -17.37 -19.87 -10.28
CA ILE A 3 -16.37 -20.94 -10.42
C ILE A 3 -16.15 -21.55 -9.04
N TYR A 4 -16.35 -22.85 -8.92
CA TYR A 4 -16.09 -23.63 -7.72
C TYR A 4 -14.75 -24.38 -7.87
N MET A 5 -13.82 -24.13 -6.98
CA MET A 5 -12.49 -24.76 -7.00
C MET A 5 -11.92 -24.83 -5.58
N PRO A 6 -10.98 -25.77 -5.31
CA PRO A 6 -10.27 -25.78 -4.03
C PRO A 6 -9.48 -24.48 -3.81
N SER A 7 -9.62 -23.88 -2.63
CA SER A 7 -8.98 -22.59 -2.31
C SER A 7 -7.45 -22.63 -2.20
N GLN A 8 -6.85 -23.81 -2.29
CA GLN A 8 -5.40 -24.04 -2.20
C GLN A 8 -4.70 -24.11 -3.57
N ASN A 9 -5.47 -24.24 -4.65
CA ASN A 9 -4.90 -24.31 -5.99
C ASN A 9 -4.28 -22.95 -6.39
N GLN A 10 -3.39 -22.97 -7.37
CA GLN A 10 -2.95 -21.73 -8.01
C GLN A 10 -4.11 -21.12 -8.81
N LEU A 11 -4.31 -19.80 -8.65
CA LEU A 11 -5.40 -19.10 -9.33
C LEU A 11 -4.86 -17.84 -10.04
N ASN A 12 -5.20 -17.73 -11.32
CA ASN A 12 -5.02 -16.51 -12.09
C ASN A 12 -6.38 -15.96 -12.50
N VAL A 13 -6.68 -14.74 -12.04
CA VAL A 13 -7.90 -14.00 -12.39
C VAL A 13 -7.53 -12.87 -13.32
N ALA A 14 -8.14 -12.84 -14.49
CA ALA A 14 -8.07 -11.68 -15.39
C ALA A 14 -9.50 -11.27 -15.74
N ASN A 15 -9.88 -10.07 -15.36
CA ASN A 15 -11.20 -9.50 -15.64
C ASN A 15 -11.06 -8.07 -16.18
N GLU A 16 -11.61 -7.90 -17.37
CA GLU A 16 -11.82 -6.58 -17.98
C GLU A 16 -13.32 -6.32 -17.98
N PHE A 17 -13.74 -5.20 -17.42
CA PHE A 17 -15.14 -4.82 -17.27
C PHE A 17 -15.96 -5.73 -16.34
N GLY A 18 -16.51 -5.10 -15.31
CA GLY A 18 -17.42 -5.75 -14.38
C GLY A 18 -16.82 -6.00 -13.00
N LYS A 19 -17.53 -6.79 -12.21
CA LYS A 19 -17.20 -7.04 -10.81
C LYS A 19 -16.52 -8.40 -10.64
N THR A 20 -15.41 -8.41 -9.91
CA THR A 20 -14.74 -9.63 -9.46
C THR A 20 -14.92 -9.78 -7.97
N PHE A 21 -15.35 -10.95 -7.55
CA PHE A 21 -15.40 -11.37 -6.16
C PHE A 21 -14.49 -12.59 -5.96
N VAL A 22 -13.54 -12.47 -5.03
CA VAL A 22 -12.66 -13.57 -4.62
C VAL A 22 -12.87 -13.76 -3.11
N PRO A 23 -13.37 -14.89 -2.64
CA PRO A 23 -13.47 -15.17 -1.20
C PRO A 23 -12.07 -15.33 -0.59
N ASP A 24 -12.00 -15.67 0.69
CA ASP A 24 -10.73 -16.06 1.33
C ASP A 24 -10.02 -17.14 0.51
N TYR A 25 -8.75 -16.88 0.17
CA TYR A 25 -7.97 -17.72 -0.70
C TYR A 25 -6.59 -18.05 -0.13
N SER A 26 -6.26 -19.33 -0.05
CA SER A 26 -5.03 -19.81 0.60
C SER A 26 -3.95 -20.29 -0.39
N GLY A 27 -4.29 -20.46 -1.66
CA GLY A 27 -3.36 -20.79 -2.74
C GLY A 27 -2.62 -19.58 -3.26
N GLU A 28 -1.62 -19.82 -4.13
CA GLU A 28 -0.96 -18.72 -4.85
C GLU A 28 -1.95 -18.03 -5.79
N ILE A 29 -2.03 -16.70 -5.70
CA ILE A 29 -3.00 -15.93 -6.49
C ILE A 29 -2.37 -14.77 -7.23
N THR A 30 -2.78 -14.62 -8.49
CA THR A 30 -2.55 -13.42 -9.31
C THR A 30 -3.90 -12.87 -9.76
N ILE A 31 -4.11 -11.56 -9.57
CA ILE A 31 -5.34 -10.87 -9.99
C ILE A 31 -4.97 -9.72 -10.91
N ASN A 32 -5.66 -9.64 -12.04
CA ASN A 32 -5.63 -8.51 -12.95
C ASN A 32 -7.07 -8.03 -13.17
N GLN A 33 -7.41 -6.87 -12.58
CA GLN A 33 -8.74 -6.26 -12.66
C GLN A 33 -8.63 -4.92 -13.38
N LYS A 34 -9.40 -4.75 -14.45
CA LYS A 34 -9.50 -3.49 -15.19
C LYS A 34 -10.96 -3.08 -15.39
N PHE A 35 -11.22 -1.77 -15.39
CA PHE A 35 -12.51 -1.16 -15.70
C PHE A 35 -13.67 -1.79 -14.91
N GLY A 36 -13.53 -1.94 -13.59
CA GLY A 36 -14.59 -2.56 -12.81
C GLY A 36 -14.36 -2.42 -11.31
N THR A 37 -14.63 -3.47 -10.56
CA THR A 37 -14.48 -3.48 -9.11
C THR A 37 -13.98 -4.84 -8.64
N LEU A 38 -13.00 -4.84 -7.75
CA LEU A 38 -12.51 -6.03 -7.05
C LEU A 38 -12.99 -6.01 -5.60
N THR A 39 -13.64 -7.09 -5.18
CA THR A 39 -13.86 -7.39 -3.76
C THR A 39 -13.16 -8.70 -3.46
N ALA A 40 -12.16 -8.66 -2.58
CA ALA A 40 -11.42 -9.86 -2.19
C ALA A 40 -11.39 -10.02 -0.67
N GLY A 41 -11.49 -11.25 -0.22
CA GLY A 41 -11.30 -11.66 1.16
C GLY A 41 -9.81 -11.67 1.55
N LYS A 42 -9.42 -12.62 2.40
CA LYS A 42 -8.03 -12.80 2.85
C LYS A 42 -7.24 -13.58 1.79
N LEU A 43 -6.22 -12.95 1.23
CA LEU A 43 -5.35 -13.53 0.22
C LEU A 43 -4.02 -13.94 0.85
N SER A 44 -3.82 -15.23 1.13
CA SER A 44 -2.70 -15.71 1.96
C SER A 44 -1.37 -15.87 1.20
N LYS A 45 -1.38 -16.00 -0.12
CA LYS A 45 -0.16 -16.17 -0.94
C LYS A 45 -0.28 -15.35 -2.22
N VAL A 46 -0.15 -14.06 -2.10
CA VAL A 46 -0.26 -13.16 -3.25
C VAL A 46 1.06 -13.17 -4.02
N LYS A 47 0.98 -13.43 -5.32
CA LYS A 47 2.05 -13.14 -6.25
C LYS A 47 1.97 -11.71 -6.76
N LYS A 48 0.81 -11.34 -7.32
CA LYS A 48 0.54 -9.99 -7.81
C LYS A 48 -0.96 -9.69 -7.80
N VAL A 49 -1.32 -8.49 -7.36
CA VAL A 49 -2.63 -7.89 -7.59
C VAL A 49 -2.42 -6.62 -8.41
N HIS A 50 -2.90 -6.63 -9.64
CA HIS A 50 -2.92 -5.46 -10.52
C HIS A 50 -4.35 -4.95 -10.66
N ILE A 51 -4.56 -3.66 -10.37
CA ILE A 51 -5.85 -2.98 -10.46
C ILE A 51 -5.66 -1.70 -11.27
N GLU A 52 -6.45 -1.54 -12.33
CA GLU A 52 -6.35 -0.38 -13.19
C GLU A 52 -7.73 0.13 -13.63
N PHE A 53 -7.91 1.46 -13.64
CA PHE A 53 -9.17 2.14 -14.01
C PHE A 53 -10.40 1.58 -13.26
N SER A 54 -10.25 1.32 -11.98
CA SER A 54 -11.25 0.65 -11.16
C SER A 54 -11.55 1.45 -9.90
N ALA A 55 -12.80 1.50 -9.49
CA ALA A 55 -13.21 2.25 -8.30
C ALA A 55 -13.97 1.38 -7.30
N GLY A 56 -13.78 1.67 -6.01
CA GLY A 56 -14.47 0.96 -4.93
C GLY A 56 -13.91 -0.45 -4.69
N ASN A 57 -12.62 -0.66 -4.94
CA ASN A 57 -11.96 -1.92 -4.67
C ASN A 57 -11.72 -2.08 -3.16
N ILE A 58 -12.02 -3.27 -2.64
CA ILE A 58 -11.83 -3.63 -1.23
C ILE A 58 -11.14 -4.98 -1.17
N ILE A 59 -10.02 -5.03 -0.46
CA ILE A 59 -9.29 -6.28 -0.18
C ILE A 59 -9.16 -6.40 1.34
N GLU A 60 -9.64 -7.50 1.91
CA GLU A 60 -9.62 -7.69 3.36
C GLU A 60 -8.20 -7.87 3.90
N SER A 61 -7.42 -8.77 3.31
CA SER A 61 -5.98 -8.81 3.60
C SER A 61 -5.15 -9.30 2.42
N VAL A 62 -3.90 -8.84 2.38
CA VAL A 62 -2.88 -9.24 1.42
C VAL A 62 -1.66 -9.73 2.18
N SER A 63 -1.32 -11.01 2.01
CA SER A 63 -0.13 -11.59 2.61
C SER A 63 0.95 -11.79 1.55
N GLY A 64 1.98 -10.96 1.65
CA GLY A 64 3.13 -10.91 0.75
C GLY A 64 2.83 -10.39 -0.66
N GLY A 65 3.82 -10.48 -1.54
CA GLY A 65 3.68 -10.23 -2.97
C GLY A 65 3.69 -8.77 -3.40
N GLU A 66 3.10 -8.51 -4.54
CA GLU A 66 3.11 -7.22 -5.22
C GLU A 66 1.70 -6.66 -5.40
N LEU A 67 1.53 -5.39 -5.05
CA LEU A 67 0.35 -4.58 -5.36
C LEU A 67 0.74 -3.55 -6.42
N ASP A 68 0.03 -3.52 -7.55
CA ASP A 68 0.21 -2.54 -8.61
C ASP A 68 -1.15 -1.90 -8.90
N ILE A 69 -1.37 -0.69 -8.38
CA ILE A 69 -2.68 -0.03 -8.42
C ILE A 69 -2.54 1.30 -9.13
N ARG A 70 -3.30 1.49 -10.22
CA ARG A 70 -3.23 2.67 -11.06
C ARG A 70 -4.61 3.21 -11.41
N PHE A 71 -4.75 4.53 -11.49
CA PHE A 71 -5.97 5.22 -11.88
C PHE A 71 -7.22 4.68 -11.15
N SER A 72 -7.07 4.35 -9.87
CA SER A 72 -8.06 3.58 -9.14
C SER A 72 -8.32 4.15 -7.74
N ARG A 73 -9.39 3.68 -7.10
CA ARG A 73 -9.63 3.86 -5.67
C ARG A 73 -9.69 2.49 -5.01
N THR A 74 -8.82 2.28 -4.03
CA THR A 74 -8.67 0.96 -3.40
C THR A 74 -8.42 1.09 -1.90
N GLN A 75 -9.05 0.20 -1.13
CA GLN A 75 -8.81 0.03 0.30
C GLN A 75 -8.30 -1.39 0.55
N VAL A 76 -7.19 -1.51 1.27
CA VAL A 76 -6.64 -2.77 1.77
C VAL A 76 -6.68 -2.73 3.29
N ASN A 77 -7.50 -3.58 3.89
CA ASN A 77 -7.78 -3.55 5.34
C ASN A 77 -6.66 -4.15 6.18
N ARG A 78 -5.75 -4.91 5.57
CA ARG A 78 -4.57 -5.44 6.25
C ARG A 78 -3.48 -5.85 5.27
N LEU A 79 -2.24 -5.47 5.58
CA LEU A 79 -1.05 -5.99 4.90
C LEU A 79 -0.26 -6.91 5.83
N GLU A 80 0.18 -8.05 5.32
CA GLU A 80 0.91 -9.07 6.07
C GLU A 80 2.15 -9.53 5.31
N GLY A 81 3.19 -9.96 6.04
CA GLY A 81 4.42 -10.46 5.43
C GLY A 81 5.21 -9.37 4.71
N LYS A 82 5.87 -9.72 3.63
CA LYS A 82 6.67 -8.81 2.81
C LYS A 82 5.88 -8.34 1.59
N VAL A 83 5.58 -7.04 1.53
CA VAL A 83 4.76 -6.43 0.47
C VAL A 83 5.57 -5.37 -0.28
N LYS A 84 5.49 -5.43 -1.62
CA LYS A 84 5.93 -4.35 -2.51
C LYS A 84 4.71 -3.73 -3.16
N ALA A 85 4.65 -2.41 -3.19
CA ALA A 85 3.51 -1.69 -3.71
C ALA A 85 3.93 -0.57 -4.68
N PHE A 86 3.22 -0.48 -5.80
CA PHE A 86 3.39 0.52 -6.84
C PHE A 86 2.06 1.21 -7.07
N PHE A 87 2.03 2.52 -6.87
CA PHE A 87 0.81 3.31 -6.95
C PHE A 87 1.01 4.48 -7.89
N GLU A 88 0.07 4.66 -8.81
CA GLU A 88 0.13 5.72 -9.80
C GLU A 88 -1.25 6.30 -10.09
N HIS A 89 -1.39 7.63 -10.02
CA HIS A 89 -2.61 8.37 -10.33
C HIS A 89 -3.88 7.87 -9.61
N ASN A 90 -3.78 7.53 -8.32
CA ASN A 90 -4.92 7.03 -7.56
C ASN A 90 -5.63 8.15 -6.80
N SER A 91 -6.96 8.17 -6.85
CA SER A 91 -7.81 9.17 -6.19
C SER A 91 -8.24 8.75 -4.77
N GLY A 92 -7.34 8.16 -4.02
CA GLY A 92 -7.59 7.70 -2.65
C GLY A 92 -7.23 6.23 -2.50
N LEU A 93 -6.12 6.01 -1.83
CA LEU A 93 -5.59 4.70 -1.52
C LEU A 93 -5.41 4.60 -0.02
N LYS A 94 -6.09 3.63 0.60
CA LYS A 94 -5.97 3.36 2.03
C LYS A 94 -5.33 1.99 2.25
N LEU A 95 -4.25 1.98 3.04
CA LEU A 95 -3.58 0.77 3.51
C LEU A 95 -3.61 0.72 5.03
N VAL A 96 -4.01 -0.40 5.60
CA VAL A 96 -3.92 -0.63 7.05
C VAL A 96 -2.73 -1.55 7.33
N ILE A 97 -1.88 -1.14 8.26
CA ILE A 97 -0.66 -1.86 8.64
C ILE A 97 -0.57 -2.12 10.14
N ASP A 98 -0.10 -3.31 10.49
CA ASP A 98 0.14 -3.74 11.86
C ASP A 98 1.39 -4.63 11.97
N ASN A 99 1.59 -5.27 13.13
CA ASN A 99 2.72 -6.15 13.37
C ASN A 99 2.69 -7.49 12.58
N ALA A 100 1.69 -7.72 11.73
CA ALA A 100 1.69 -8.85 10.79
C ALA A 100 2.59 -8.61 9.57
N LEU A 101 2.96 -7.36 9.31
CA LEU A 101 3.98 -7.02 8.32
C LEU A 101 5.36 -7.50 8.75
N THR A 102 6.19 -7.86 7.77
CA THR A 102 7.63 -8.07 7.95
C THR A 102 8.47 -7.05 7.19
N GLU A 103 7.98 -6.55 6.08
CA GLU A 103 8.59 -5.48 5.29
C GLU A 103 7.54 -4.83 4.37
N LEU A 104 7.60 -3.50 4.23
CA LEU A 104 6.79 -2.77 3.27
C LEU A 104 7.66 -1.83 2.45
N THR A 105 7.56 -1.93 1.13
CA THR A 105 8.20 -0.99 0.20
C THR A 105 7.15 -0.41 -0.73
N ILE A 106 7.01 0.92 -0.74
CA ILE A 106 6.04 1.64 -1.56
C ILE A 106 6.77 2.59 -2.51
N LYS A 107 6.37 2.54 -3.78
CA LYS A 107 6.61 3.62 -4.75
C LYS A 107 5.28 4.24 -5.12
N ASN A 108 5.15 5.52 -4.87
CA ASN A 108 3.91 6.28 -5.01
C ASN A 108 4.13 7.47 -5.92
N SER A 109 3.29 7.67 -6.93
CA SER A 109 3.33 8.86 -7.77
C SER A 109 1.92 9.34 -8.09
N PHE A 110 1.72 10.66 -8.07
CA PHE A 110 0.44 11.30 -8.34
C PHE A 110 -0.74 10.68 -7.57
N THR A 111 -0.51 10.23 -6.32
CA THR A 111 -1.50 9.50 -5.53
C THR A 111 -1.59 10.08 -4.13
N GLN A 112 -2.82 10.19 -3.62
CA GLN A 112 -3.10 10.42 -2.20
C GLN A 112 -3.09 9.07 -1.46
N LEU A 113 -2.03 8.83 -0.70
CA LEU A 113 -1.81 7.60 0.04
C LEU A 113 -2.08 7.81 1.53
N LEU A 114 -3.07 7.12 2.07
CA LEU A 114 -3.31 7.04 3.50
C LEU A 114 -2.79 5.70 4.06
N ILE A 115 -1.85 5.77 4.97
CA ILE A 115 -1.38 4.64 5.77
C ILE A 115 -1.97 4.75 7.16
N ASP A 116 -2.86 3.82 7.48
CA ASP A 116 -3.52 3.68 8.77
C ASP A 116 -2.74 2.66 9.59
N ALA A 117 -1.85 3.14 10.45
CA ALA A 117 -0.91 2.30 11.19
C ALA A 117 -1.43 2.01 12.59
N ASN A 118 -1.35 0.76 13.02
CA ASN A 118 -1.65 0.40 14.41
C ASN A 118 -0.72 1.16 15.37
N LYS A 119 -1.27 1.74 16.44
CA LYS A 119 -0.51 2.53 17.43
C LYS A 119 0.66 1.79 18.05
N ASN A 120 0.53 0.45 18.15
CA ASN A 120 1.54 -0.43 18.76
C ASN A 120 2.41 -1.13 17.71
N ILE A 121 2.43 -0.66 16.46
CA ILE A 121 3.30 -1.24 15.44
C ILE A 121 4.77 -1.00 15.81
N SER A 122 5.59 -2.03 15.61
CA SER A 122 7.04 -1.93 15.81
C SER A 122 7.73 -1.74 14.46
N ALA A 123 7.78 -0.50 13.97
CA ALA A 123 8.26 -0.19 12.63
C ALA A 123 9.34 0.89 12.59
N SER A 124 10.22 0.80 11.60
CA SER A 124 11.15 1.86 11.20
C SER A 124 10.74 2.40 9.83
N PHE A 125 10.48 3.68 9.77
CA PHE A 125 10.04 4.38 8.57
C PHE A 125 11.21 5.11 7.92
N THR A 126 11.34 4.96 6.61
CA THR A 126 12.21 5.76 5.74
C THR A 126 11.34 6.28 4.61
N ILE A 127 11.13 7.59 4.56
CA ILE A 127 10.20 8.22 3.62
C ILE A 127 10.97 9.27 2.82
N HIS A 128 10.99 9.09 1.51
CA HIS A 128 11.52 10.08 0.57
C HIS A 128 10.35 10.69 -0.20
N THR A 129 10.26 12.02 -0.19
CA THR A 129 9.24 12.76 -0.94
C THR A 129 9.90 13.71 -1.93
N ASN A 130 9.36 13.77 -3.14
CA ASN A 130 9.76 14.72 -4.17
C ASN A 130 8.50 15.39 -4.74
N PHE A 131 8.38 16.72 -4.62
CA PHE A 131 7.14 17.45 -4.89
C PHE A 131 5.91 16.79 -4.24
N SER A 132 6.07 16.25 -3.04
CA SER A 132 5.08 15.48 -2.31
C SER A 132 5.17 15.83 -0.84
N GLU A 133 4.05 15.83 -0.14
CA GLU A 133 3.97 16.15 1.28
C GLU A 133 3.85 14.90 2.15
N LEU A 134 4.46 14.95 3.34
CA LEU A 134 4.23 14.00 4.42
C LEU A 134 3.33 14.66 5.48
N ASP A 135 2.08 14.20 5.58
CA ASP A 135 1.13 14.61 6.61
C ASP A 135 1.10 13.57 7.75
N ASN A 136 1.71 13.91 8.87
CA ASN A 136 1.73 13.02 10.03
C ASN A 136 0.57 13.31 10.97
N LYS A 137 -0.47 12.49 10.90
CA LYS A 137 -1.62 12.46 11.83
C LYS A 137 -1.49 11.39 12.90
N SER A 138 -0.33 10.74 12.98
CA SER A 138 -0.04 9.71 13.97
C SER A 138 0.64 10.27 15.21
N SER A 139 0.81 9.43 16.23
CA SER A 139 1.66 9.73 17.39
C SER A 139 3.14 9.44 17.14
N PHE A 140 3.52 8.98 15.95
CA PHE A 140 4.90 8.69 15.62
C PHE A 140 5.66 9.99 15.37
N SER A 141 6.94 10.02 15.78
CA SER A 141 7.82 11.15 15.52
C SER A 141 8.62 10.89 14.24
N PHE A 142 8.55 11.83 13.32
CA PHE A 142 9.38 11.84 12.13
C PHE A 142 10.39 12.98 12.22
N LYS A 143 11.64 12.66 11.88
CA LYS A 143 12.71 13.64 11.76
C LYS A 143 13.02 13.83 10.28
N GLU A 144 13.01 15.06 9.82
CA GLU A 144 13.53 15.38 8.49
C GLU A 144 15.07 15.35 8.53
N GLU A 145 15.67 14.66 7.59
CA GLU A 145 17.12 14.52 7.44
C GLU A 145 17.63 15.55 6.42
N GLY A 146 18.85 16.03 6.63
CA GLY A 146 19.49 16.95 5.69
C GLY A 146 18.97 18.39 5.75
N ASN A 147 19.16 19.07 6.87
CA ASN A 147 19.13 20.54 6.93
C ASN A 147 20.42 21.09 6.29
N ASP A 148 20.41 21.26 4.98
CA ASP A 148 21.40 22.08 4.30
C ASP A 148 21.07 23.57 4.56
N GLU A 149 21.61 24.13 5.60
CA GLU A 149 21.49 25.59 5.92
C GLU A 149 22.07 26.48 4.81
N ASP A 150 22.86 25.92 3.89
CA ASP A 150 23.52 26.63 2.79
C ASP A 150 22.77 26.61 1.45
N ARG A 151 21.62 25.94 1.36
CA ARG A 151 20.86 25.84 0.08
C ARG A 151 20.02 27.08 -0.16
N ARG A 152 20.40 27.87 -1.17
CA ARG A 152 19.59 28.99 -1.68
C ARG A 152 18.51 28.46 -2.63
N GLY A 153 17.23 28.50 -2.23
CA GLY A 153 16.08 28.14 -3.08
C GLY A 153 15.12 27.16 -2.41
N PRO A 154 13.92 26.94 -3.00
CA PRO A 154 12.94 26.01 -2.47
C PRO A 154 13.47 24.56 -2.52
N LYS A 155 13.24 23.82 -1.45
CA LYS A 155 13.57 22.40 -1.36
C LYS A 155 12.33 21.60 -1.74
N PHE A 156 12.45 20.72 -2.73
CA PHE A 156 11.36 19.87 -3.19
C PHE A 156 11.55 18.39 -2.82
N ASP A 157 12.79 18.03 -2.45
CA ASP A 157 13.16 16.70 -2.00
C ASP A 157 13.30 16.71 -0.47
N HIS A 158 12.59 15.81 0.21
CA HIS A 158 12.65 15.67 1.65
C HIS A 158 12.82 14.20 2.03
N ASP A 159 13.75 13.94 2.93
CA ASP A 159 13.97 12.63 3.52
C ASP A 159 13.53 12.65 4.99
N TYR A 160 12.68 11.71 5.34
CA TYR A 160 12.19 11.58 6.71
C TYR A 160 12.55 10.20 7.26
N SER A 161 12.99 10.18 8.49
CA SER A 161 13.14 8.95 9.27
C SER A 161 12.23 8.98 10.49
N GLY A 162 11.65 7.85 10.83
CA GLY A 162 10.79 7.71 11.98
C GLY A 162 10.86 6.30 12.57
N LYS A 163 10.53 6.15 13.84
CA LYS A 163 10.54 4.87 14.52
C LYS A 163 9.38 4.75 15.48
N SER A 164 8.74 3.60 15.50
CA SER A 164 7.75 3.21 16.49
C SER A 164 8.14 1.88 17.12
N GLY A 165 7.99 1.76 18.42
CA GLY A 165 8.40 0.56 19.18
C GLY A 165 9.88 0.23 19.01
N ALA A 166 10.22 -1.03 18.84
CA ALA A 166 11.59 -1.48 18.59
C ALA A 166 12.08 -1.22 17.14
N GLY A 167 11.18 -0.88 16.21
CA GLY A 167 11.54 -0.60 14.81
C GLY A 167 11.85 -1.83 13.97
N ASN A 168 11.21 -2.95 14.27
CA ASN A 168 11.56 -4.25 13.67
C ASN A 168 11.09 -4.38 12.21
N ILE A 169 10.05 -3.65 11.81
CA ILE A 169 9.45 -3.74 10.50
C ILE A 169 9.94 -2.56 9.64
N PRO A 170 10.76 -2.78 8.62
CA PRO A 170 11.16 -1.72 7.71
C PRO A 170 9.99 -1.32 6.80
N VAL A 171 9.63 -0.03 6.85
CA VAL A 171 8.63 0.61 5.99
C VAL A 171 9.33 1.69 5.17
N LYS A 172 9.49 1.44 3.87
CA LYS A 172 10.15 2.35 2.93
C LYS A 172 9.13 2.93 1.97
N ILE A 173 9.06 4.25 1.88
CA ILE A 173 8.12 4.95 1.01
C ILE A 173 8.91 5.95 0.15
N LYS A 174 8.72 5.87 -1.16
CA LYS A 174 9.13 6.90 -2.10
C LYS A 174 7.89 7.48 -2.73
N SER A 175 7.66 8.80 -2.56
CA SER A 175 6.49 9.51 -3.09
C SER A 175 6.91 10.67 -3.96
N GLU A 176 6.31 10.75 -5.16
CA GLU A 176 6.54 11.81 -6.13
C GLU A 176 5.20 12.42 -6.55
N PHE A 177 5.09 13.75 -6.50
CA PHE A 177 3.89 14.50 -6.92
C PHE A 177 2.59 14.00 -6.28
N GLY A 178 2.59 13.75 -4.97
CA GLY A 178 1.42 13.23 -4.27
C GLY A 178 1.39 13.69 -2.82
N GLU A 179 0.67 12.94 -2.00
CA GLU A 179 0.58 13.13 -0.57
C GLU A 179 0.69 11.78 0.14
N VAL A 180 1.45 11.74 1.22
CA VAL A 180 1.51 10.59 2.11
C VAL A 180 0.99 11.01 3.48
N THR A 181 -0.16 10.50 3.86
CA THR A 181 -0.71 10.68 5.21
C THR A 181 -0.44 9.43 6.03
N ILE A 182 0.15 9.58 7.22
CA ILE A 182 0.29 8.50 8.21
C ILE A 182 -0.61 8.82 9.39
N GLY A 183 -1.60 7.96 9.63
CA GLY A 183 -2.57 8.07 10.71
C GLY A 183 -2.56 6.86 11.64
N HIS A 184 -3.47 6.89 12.61
CA HIS A 184 -3.74 5.77 13.51
C HIS A 184 -5.17 5.28 13.36
N ASN A 185 -5.30 3.96 13.46
CA ASN A 185 -6.54 3.26 13.65
C ASN A 185 -6.84 3.10 15.14
#